data_1265ed9776b2533d22d6f95f7072b7c9
#
_entry.id   1265ed9776b2533d22d6f95f7072b7c9
#
_cell.length_a   1.000
_cell.length_b   1.000
_cell.length_c   1.000
_cell.angle_alpha   90.00
_cell.angle_beta   90.00
_cell.angle_gamma   90.00
#
_symmetry.space_group_name_H-M   'P 1'
#
loop_
_entity.id
_entity.type
_entity.pdbx_description
1 polymer ?
#
loop_
_entity_poly.entity_id
_entity_poly.type
_entity_poly.pdbx_seq_one_letter_code
_entity_poly.pdbx_strand_id
1 'polypeptide(L)'
;METNFDVSAKNYDTVFTFSEIGKAQRNRVYHFLKKNILKKNNLNILEINCGTGADANFFSKMKHTVLATDISSEMIKVAKQNYTNPTVKFKQLDIKNITSTTFLDKFDFIFSNFGGLNCLSPKELRDFLFISGSLLKPNGKMALVLMPKNCLWDRFYFLVKGEFKKIARRNTNQPILANLEGVQIPTWYYNPKEIISNASEKFKIVSLNPIGIIIPPSYLEPFFKNKKIVLKFLEWKEKWLSNKFWAKYADHYLIVFQKK
;
A
#
# COMPACT_ATOMS: atom_id res chain seq x y z
N MET A 1 14.54 16.26 9.24
CA MET A 1 13.31 16.24 10.06
C MET A 1 13.06 14.80 10.44
N GLU A 2 12.97 14.52 11.73
CA GLU A 2 12.49 13.23 12.21
C GLU A 2 11.02 13.07 11.81
N THR A 3 10.68 11.91 11.30
CA THR A 3 9.31 11.59 10.94
C THR A 3 8.70 10.62 11.94
N ASN A 4 7.38 10.61 12.06
CA ASN A 4 6.67 9.70 12.96
C ASN A 4 6.96 8.21 12.64
N PHE A 5 7.49 7.89 11.46
CA PHE A 5 7.82 6.52 11.03
C PHE A 5 9.23 6.08 11.40
N ASP A 6 10.13 7.00 11.81
CA ASP A 6 11.51 6.67 12.15
C ASP A 6 11.59 5.73 13.37
N VAL A 7 10.67 5.89 14.32
CA VAL A 7 10.60 5.07 15.55
C VAL A 7 10.37 3.59 15.24
N SER A 8 9.52 3.28 14.25
CA SER A 8 9.13 1.92 13.93
C SER A 8 10.09 1.21 12.97
N ALA A 9 11.06 1.92 12.36
CA ALA A 9 11.89 1.39 11.28
C ALA A 9 12.63 0.08 11.66
N LYS A 10 13.13 -0.03 12.88
CA LYS A 10 13.89 -1.21 13.35
C LYS A 10 13.04 -2.46 13.49
N ASN A 11 11.78 -2.31 13.91
CA ASN A 11 10.88 -3.43 14.22
C ASN A 11 9.87 -3.69 13.10
N TYR A 12 9.76 -2.78 12.13
CA TYR A 12 8.74 -2.78 11.09
C TYR A 12 8.66 -4.10 10.33
N ASP A 13 9.80 -4.65 9.96
CA ASP A 13 9.86 -5.91 9.23
C ASP A 13 9.34 -7.10 10.06
N THR A 14 9.70 -7.15 11.34
CA THR A 14 9.26 -8.23 12.23
C THR A 14 7.78 -8.14 12.53
N VAL A 15 7.28 -6.92 12.80
CA VAL A 15 5.89 -6.69 13.23
C VAL A 15 4.92 -6.72 12.06
N PHE A 16 5.34 -6.25 10.88
CA PHE A 16 4.46 -6.05 9.74
C PHE A 16 4.91 -6.83 8.49
N THR A 17 6.09 -6.54 7.93
CA THR A 17 6.51 -7.08 6.62
C THR A 17 6.60 -8.60 6.61
N PHE A 18 7.20 -9.19 7.64
CA PHE A 18 7.44 -10.64 7.76
C PHE A 18 6.48 -11.34 8.71
N SER A 19 5.48 -10.66 9.24
CA SER A 19 4.37 -11.30 9.94
C SER A 19 3.61 -12.24 9.00
N GLU A 20 2.95 -13.25 9.52
CA GLU A 20 2.25 -14.23 8.68
C GLU A 20 1.08 -13.57 7.91
N ILE A 21 0.33 -12.68 8.57
CA ILE A 21 -0.73 -11.90 7.91
C ILE A 21 -0.14 -10.92 6.89
N GLY A 22 0.93 -10.21 7.24
CA GLY A 22 1.58 -9.27 6.33
C GLY A 22 2.06 -9.94 5.05
N LYS A 23 2.67 -11.14 5.16
CA LYS A 23 3.06 -11.97 4.01
C LYS A 23 1.85 -12.38 3.17
N ALA A 24 0.77 -12.85 3.82
CA ALA A 24 -0.43 -13.32 3.14
C ALA A 24 -1.08 -12.19 2.31
N GLN A 25 -1.27 -11.01 2.90
CA GLN A 25 -1.83 -9.85 2.21
C GLN A 25 -0.89 -9.37 1.08
N ARG A 26 0.43 -9.30 1.32
CA ARG A 26 1.43 -8.90 0.32
C ARG A 26 1.47 -9.87 -0.86
N ASN A 27 1.42 -11.17 -0.61
CA ASN A 27 1.34 -12.19 -1.64
C ASN A 27 0.09 -12.02 -2.53
N ARG A 28 -1.02 -11.58 -1.93
CA ARG A 28 -2.24 -11.28 -2.68
C ARG A 28 -2.07 -10.07 -3.61
N VAL A 29 -1.41 -9.01 -3.15
CA VAL A 29 -1.03 -7.86 -3.98
C VAL A 29 -0.14 -8.32 -5.14
N TYR A 30 0.93 -9.06 -4.86
CA TYR A 30 1.86 -9.55 -5.88
C TYR A 30 1.19 -10.46 -6.92
N HIS A 31 0.23 -11.29 -6.51
CA HIS A 31 -0.56 -12.09 -7.45
C HIS A 31 -1.24 -11.22 -8.50
N PHE A 32 -1.90 -10.14 -8.10
CA PHE A 32 -2.59 -9.24 -9.02
C PHE A 32 -1.60 -8.40 -9.86
N LEU A 33 -0.48 -7.97 -9.29
CA LEU A 33 0.55 -7.24 -10.03
C LEU A 33 1.17 -8.11 -11.13
N LYS A 34 1.54 -9.35 -10.84
CA LYS A 34 2.05 -10.32 -11.83
C LYS A 34 1.07 -10.52 -12.97
N LYS A 35 -0.22 -10.65 -12.65
CA LYS A 35 -1.27 -10.88 -13.66
C LYS A 35 -1.47 -9.68 -14.60
N ASN A 36 -1.41 -8.45 -14.06
CA ASN A 36 -1.89 -7.25 -14.75
C ASN A 36 -0.78 -6.31 -15.25
N ILE A 37 0.41 -6.35 -14.66
CA ILE A 37 1.45 -5.33 -14.88
C ILE A 37 2.80 -5.96 -15.21
N LEU A 38 3.28 -6.89 -14.37
CA LEU A 38 4.64 -7.40 -14.39
C LEU A 38 4.87 -8.52 -15.42
N LYS A 39 4.20 -8.43 -16.58
CA LYS A 39 4.41 -9.36 -17.70
C LYS A 39 5.59 -8.96 -18.58
N LYS A 40 6.01 -7.69 -18.53
CA LYS A 40 7.16 -7.15 -19.23
C LYS A 40 8.38 -7.17 -18.31
N ASN A 41 9.55 -7.45 -18.85
CA ASN A 41 10.82 -7.29 -18.14
C ASN A 41 11.33 -5.85 -18.25
N ASN A 42 12.26 -5.47 -17.37
CA ASN A 42 12.99 -4.20 -17.42
C ASN A 42 12.11 -2.94 -17.32
N LEU A 43 11.04 -2.98 -16.49
CA LEU A 43 10.29 -1.78 -16.18
C LEU A 43 11.13 -0.84 -15.31
N ASN A 44 11.03 0.47 -15.58
CA ASN A 44 11.49 1.52 -14.67
C ASN A 44 10.37 1.86 -13.69
N ILE A 45 10.55 1.52 -12.42
CA ILE A 45 9.52 1.58 -11.38
C ILE A 45 9.85 2.69 -10.38
N LEU A 46 8.87 3.54 -10.07
CA LEU A 46 8.88 4.41 -8.91
C LEU A 46 8.04 3.76 -7.82
N GLU A 47 8.67 3.38 -6.72
CA GLU A 47 7.98 2.96 -5.51
C GLU A 47 7.92 4.11 -4.51
N ILE A 48 6.72 4.41 -4.05
CA ILE A 48 6.43 5.47 -3.08
C ILE A 48 6.03 4.83 -1.76
N ASN A 49 6.52 5.38 -0.65
CA ASN A 49 6.32 4.84 0.69
C ASN A 49 6.88 3.41 0.79
N CYS A 50 8.14 3.22 0.37
CA CYS A 50 8.76 1.91 0.26
C CYS A 50 9.05 1.24 1.61
N GLY A 51 8.99 1.99 2.71
CA GLY A 51 9.36 1.51 4.04
C GLY A 51 10.77 0.90 4.04
N THR A 52 10.89 -0.30 4.55
CA THR A 52 12.15 -1.07 4.62
C THR A 52 12.57 -1.74 3.31
N GLY A 53 11.88 -1.48 2.17
CA GLY A 53 12.31 -1.86 0.82
C GLY A 53 11.91 -3.26 0.36
N ALA A 54 10.98 -3.94 1.05
CA ALA A 54 10.60 -5.31 0.71
C ALA A 54 9.99 -5.44 -0.70
N ASP A 55 9.17 -4.48 -1.11
CA ASP A 55 8.54 -4.48 -2.43
C ASP A 55 9.54 -4.12 -3.52
N ALA A 56 10.46 -3.16 -3.27
CA ALA A 56 11.57 -2.85 -4.17
C ALA A 56 12.43 -4.09 -4.46
N ASN A 57 12.76 -4.86 -3.42
CA ASN A 57 13.49 -6.12 -3.56
C ASN A 57 12.70 -7.17 -4.37
N PHE A 58 11.38 -7.24 -4.17
CA PHE A 58 10.53 -8.12 -5.00
C PHE A 58 10.60 -7.75 -6.47
N PHE A 59 10.48 -6.46 -6.83
CA PHE A 59 10.56 -6.00 -8.21
C PHE A 59 11.95 -6.23 -8.83
N SER A 60 13.01 -6.00 -8.06
CA SER A 60 14.39 -6.21 -8.54
C SER A 60 14.67 -7.68 -8.86
N LYS A 61 14.16 -8.62 -8.05
CA LYS A 61 14.23 -10.06 -8.34
C LYS A 61 13.48 -10.46 -9.62
N MET A 62 12.53 -9.63 -10.05
CA MET A 62 11.83 -9.78 -11.34
C MET A 62 12.51 -9.02 -12.48
N LYS A 63 13.78 -8.58 -12.30
CA LYS A 63 14.60 -7.88 -13.31
C LYS A 63 14.04 -6.50 -13.69
N HIS A 64 13.43 -5.78 -12.73
CA HIS A 64 13.03 -4.38 -12.88
C HIS A 64 14.04 -3.45 -12.24
N THR A 65 14.13 -2.22 -12.74
CA THR A 65 14.88 -1.12 -12.09
C THR A 65 13.93 -0.34 -11.23
N VAL A 66 14.32 -0.08 -9.97
CA VAL A 66 13.44 0.54 -8.97
C VAL A 66 14.10 1.77 -8.37
N LEU A 67 13.41 2.90 -8.41
CA LEU A 67 13.65 4.02 -7.52
C LEU A 67 12.63 3.93 -6.37
N ALA A 68 13.09 3.53 -5.20
CA ALA A 68 12.25 3.35 -4.02
C ALA A 68 12.41 4.56 -3.07
N THR A 69 11.29 5.18 -2.70
CA THR A 69 11.29 6.41 -1.92
C THR A 69 10.43 6.28 -0.67
N ASP A 70 10.88 6.90 0.42
CA ASP A 70 10.13 7.04 1.67
C ASP A 70 10.46 8.38 2.33
N ILE A 71 9.54 8.90 3.13
CA ILE A 71 9.76 10.12 3.89
C ILE A 71 10.73 9.88 5.06
N SER A 72 10.73 8.68 5.64
CA SER A 72 11.54 8.29 6.80
C SER A 72 12.99 8.00 6.39
N SER A 73 13.92 8.73 6.96
CA SER A 73 15.35 8.49 6.78
C SER A 73 15.80 7.15 7.37
N GLU A 74 15.20 6.74 8.50
CA GLU A 74 15.53 5.47 9.15
C GLU A 74 14.99 4.28 8.35
N MET A 75 13.78 4.37 7.76
CA MET A 75 13.30 3.35 6.83
C MET A 75 14.24 3.18 5.64
N ILE A 76 14.68 4.29 5.01
CA ILE A 76 15.63 4.25 3.90
C ILE A 76 16.99 3.66 4.32
N LYS A 77 17.45 3.94 5.53
CA LYS A 77 18.68 3.36 6.07
C LYS A 77 18.57 1.85 6.22
N VAL A 78 17.48 1.36 6.84
CA VAL A 78 17.19 -0.07 6.97
C VAL A 78 17.07 -0.73 5.59
N ALA A 79 16.37 -0.10 4.65
CA ALA A 79 16.20 -0.62 3.29
C ALA A 79 17.54 -0.80 2.57
N LYS A 80 18.46 0.17 2.68
CA LYS A 80 19.82 0.09 2.11
C LYS A 80 20.69 -1.00 2.77
N GLN A 81 20.50 -1.25 4.07
CA GLN A 81 21.19 -2.31 4.78
C GLN A 81 20.68 -3.70 4.37
N ASN A 82 19.37 -3.85 4.20
CA ASN A 82 18.74 -5.12 3.90
C ASN A 82 18.89 -5.54 2.43
N TYR A 83 18.99 -4.56 1.50
CA TYR A 83 18.93 -4.83 0.07
C TYR A 83 19.98 -4.03 -0.71
N THR A 84 21.00 -4.75 -1.20
CA THR A 84 22.16 -4.19 -1.92
C THR A 84 22.10 -4.41 -3.44
N ASN A 85 20.95 -4.79 -3.99
CA ASN A 85 20.81 -5.04 -5.43
C ASN A 85 21.04 -3.74 -6.23
N PRO A 86 21.98 -3.71 -7.21
CA PRO A 86 22.32 -2.50 -7.97
C PRO A 86 21.17 -1.94 -8.82
N THR A 87 20.13 -2.73 -9.08
CA THR A 87 18.95 -2.28 -9.82
C THR A 87 17.95 -1.51 -8.93
N VAL A 88 18.22 -1.41 -7.62
CA VAL A 88 17.39 -0.65 -6.67
C VAL A 88 18.15 0.55 -6.16
N LYS A 89 17.53 1.73 -6.26
CA LYS A 89 18.03 2.97 -5.63
C LYS A 89 17.04 3.41 -4.56
N PHE A 90 17.51 3.59 -3.32
CA PHE A 90 16.72 4.10 -2.21
C PHE A 90 17.00 5.58 -1.98
N LYS A 91 15.94 6.41 -1.91
CA LYS A 91 16.05 7.85 -1.74
C LYS A 91 15.02 8.34 -0.71
N GLN A 92 15.45 9.16 0.24
CA GLN A 92 14.50 9.88 1.10
C GLN A 92 13.76 10.93 0.28
N LEU A 93 12.43 10.92 0.34
CA LEU A 93 11.57 11.84 -0.39
C LEU A 93 10.19 11.92 0.25
N ASP A 94 9.75 13.13 0.56
CA ASP A 94 8.37 13.39 0.94
C ASP A 94 7.49 13.44 -0.32
N ILE A 95 6.49 12.58 -0.37
CA ILE A 95 5.52 12.51 -1.49
C ILE A 95 4.84 13.86 -1.75
N LYS A 96 4.65 14.70 -0.74
CA LYS A 96 4.01 16.01 -0.84
C LYS A 96 4.87 17.02 -1.61
N ASN A 97 6.17 16.78 -1.69
CA ASN A 97 7.14 17.63 -2.39
C ASN A 97 7.41 17.17 -3.83
N ILE A 98 6.70 16.14 -4.31
CA ILE A 98 6.86 15.67 -5.69
C ILE A 98 6.20 16.65 -6.65
N THR A 99 6.97 17.07 -7.66
CA THR A 99 6.53 17.91 -8.79
C THR A 99 6.75 17.19 -10.10
N SER A 100 6.28 17.75 -11.21
CA SER A 100 6.51 17.21 -12.56
C SER A 100 7.99 17.14 -12.98
N THR A 101 8.84 17.91 -12.29
CA THR A 101 10.28 18.03 -12.56
C THR A 101 11.16 17.36 -11.49
N THR A 102 10.56 16.70 -10.49
CA THR A 102 11.31 16.01 -9.42
C THR A 102 12.24 14.92 -9.95
N PHE A 103 11.84 14.27 -11.05
CA PHE A 103 12.61 13.22 -11.69
C PHE A 103 12.92 13.60 -13.13
N LEU A 104 14.14 13.29 -13.58
CA LEU A 104 14.58 13.51 -14.97
C LEU A 104 13.88 12.56 -15.93
N ASP A 105 13.79 11.28 -15.54
CA ASP A 105 13.17 10.22 -16.33
C ASP A 105 11.74 9.94 -15.89
N LYS A 106 10.92 9.52 -16.85
CA LYS A 106 9.57 9.01 -16.58
C LYS A 106 9.59 7.52 -16.31
N PHE A 107 8.59 7.07 -15.56
CA PHE A 107 8.44 5.69 -15.13
C PHE A 107 7.44 4.90 -15.98
N ASP A 108 7.69 3.61 -16.11
CA ASP A 108 6.74 2.67 -16.72
C ASP A 108 5.62 2.32 -15.72
N PHE A 109 5.98 2.34 -14.41
CA PHE A 109 5.09 1.93 -13.35
C PHE A 109 5.35 2.73 -12.06
N ILE A 110 4.26 3.20 -11.43
CA ILE A 110 4.29 3.78 -10.07
C ILE A 110 3.57 2.81 -9.13
N PHE A 111 4.16 2.56 -7.98
CA PHE A 111 3.62 1.67 -6.97
C PHE A 111 3.64 2.28 -5.58
N SER A 112 2.56 2.06 -4.80
CA SER A 112 2.51 2.34 -3.37
C SER A 112 1.74 1.24 -2.66
N ASN A 113 2.32 0.68 -1.60
CA ASN A 113 1.74 -0.44 -0.85
C ASN A 113 1.38 -0.03 0.59
N PHE A 114 0.42 -0.75 1.14
CA PHE A 114 -0.01 -0.74 2.56
C PHE A 114 0.02 0.59 3.31
N GLY A 115 -1.02 1.40 3.11
CA GLY A 115 -1.40 2.48 4.00
C GLY A 115 -0.58 3.76 3.92
N GLY A 116 0.56 3.81 3.21
CA GLY A 116 1.35 5.04 3.11
C GLY A 116 0.55 6.22 2.54
N LEU A 117 -0.25 5.98 1.51
CA LEU A 117 -1.13 7.01 0.94
C LEU A 117 -2.33 7.36 1.84
N ASN A 118 -2.65 6.51 2.81
CA ASN A 118 -3.66 6.81 3.81
C ASN A 118 -3.18 7.82 4.87
N CYS A 119 -1.90 8.17 4.86
CA CYS A 119 -1.34 9.25 5.68
C CYS A 119 -1.45 10.63 5.03
N LEU A 120 -1.88 10.70 3.78
CA LEU A 120 -2.16 11.94 3.06
C LEU A 120 -3.60 12.39 3.29
N SER A 121 -3.78 13.69 3.53
CA SER A 121 -5.12 14.31 3.53
C SER A 121 -5.78 14.20 2.16
N PRO A 122 -7.11 14.41 2.05
CA PRO A 122 -7.82 14.36 0.77
C PRO A 122 -7.26 15.32 -0.29
N LYS A 123 -6.74 16.49 0.13
CA LYS A 123 -6.10 17.44 -0.78
C LYS A 123 -4.76 16.92 -1.28
N GLU A 124 -3.88 16.50 -0.36
CA GLU A 124 -2.54 16.00 -0.69
C GLU A 124 -2.62 14.76 -1.59
N LEU A 125 -3.59 13.86 -1.32
CA LEU A 125 -3.80 12.68 -2.16
C LEU A 125 -4.26 13.05 -3.58
N ARG A 126 -5.17 14.01 -3.74
CA ARG A 126 -5.57 14.51 -5.07
C ARG A 126 -4.39 15.13 -5.81
N ASP A 127 -3.60 15.96 -5.14
CA ASP A 127 -2.43 16.61 -5.73
C ASP A 127 -1.41 15.55 -6.20
N PHE A 128 -1.17 14.51 -5.39
CA PHE A 128 -0.33 13.37 -5.78
C PHE A 128 -0.89 12.60 -6.98
N LEU A 129 -2.19 12.29 -6.99
CA LEU A 129 -2.82 11.59 -8.12
C LEU A 129 -2.71 12.40 -9.41
N PHE A 130 -2.90 13.71 -9.34
CA PHE A 130 -2.78 14.59 -10.49
C PHE A 130 -1.35 14.62 -11.04
N ILE A 131 -0.34 14.83 -10.16
CA ILE A 131 1.06 14.92 -10.56
C ILE A 131 1.59 13.59 -11.09
N SER A 132 1.11 12.45 -10.58
CA SER A 132 1.53 11.11 -11.00
C SER A 132 1.36 10.89 -12.51
N GLY A 133 0.39 11.56 -13.14
CA GLY A 133 0.21 11.52 -14.58
C GLY A 133 1.41 12.06 -15.37
N SER A 134 2.09 13.10 -14.85
CA SER A 134 3.28 13.68 -15.48
C SER A 134 4.53 12.83 -15.29
N LEU A 135 4.57 12.01 -14.23
CA LEU A 135 5.71 11.14 -13.90
C LEU A 135 5.71 9.85 -14.73
N LEU A 136 4.58 9.47 -15.31
CA LEU A 136 4.45 8.25 -16.09
C LEU A 136 4.73 8.48 -17.59
N LYS A 137 5.38 7.48 -18.22
CA LYS A 137 5.46 7.35 -19.67
C LYS A 137 4.06 7.22 -20.28
N PRO A 138 3.89 7.44 -21.61
CA PRO A 138 2.64 7.08 -22.29
C PRO A 138 2.27 5.62 -22.03
N ASN A 139 0.99 5.36 -21.74
CA ASN A 139 0.47 4.05 -21.32
C ASN A 139 1.06 3.48 -20.02
N GLY A 140 1.87 4.24 -19.29
CA GLY A 140 2.40 3.86 -17.98
C GLY A 140 1.25 3.57 -17.00
N LYS A 141 1.52 2.74 -16.00
CA LYS A 141 0.53 2.28 -15.03
C LYS A 141 0.86 2.76 -13.63
N MET A 142 -0.17 2.86 -12.81
CA MET A 142 -0.04 3.15 -11.38
C MET A 142 -0.89 2.15 -10.60
N ALA A 143 -0.30 1.53 -9.57
CA ALA A 143 -1.01 0.62 -8.67
C ALA A 143 -0.87 1.08 -7.23
N LEU A 144 -2.00 1.24 -6.56
CA LEU A 144 -2.09 1.78 -5.21
C LEU A 144 -2.86 0.81 -4.31
N VAL A 145 -2.30 0.55 -3.13
CA VAL A 145 -2.96 -0.23 -2.07
C VAL A 145 -3.40 0.72 -0.98
N LEU A 146 -4.71 0.81 -0.76
CA LEU A 146 -5.35 1.77 0.15
C LEU A 146 -6.32 1.07 1.10
N MET A 147 -6.55 1.66 2.26
CA MET A 147 -7.56 1.24 3.24
C MET A 147 -8.90 1.91 2.96
N PRO A 148 -10.01 1.14 2.79
CA PRO A 148 -11.34 1.69 2.60
C PRO A 148 -12.00 2.13 3.92
N LYS A 149 -13.07 2.94 3.80
CA LYS A 149 -13.90 3.38 4.94
C LYS A 149 -14.72 2.25 5.58
N ASN A 150 -14.94 1.13 4.88
CA ASN A 150 -15.81 0.05 5.34
C ASN A 150 -15.04 -1.28 5.41
N CYS A 151 -14.37 -1.56 6.52
CA CYS A 151 -13.68 -2.84 6.72
C CYS A 151 -14.57 -3.80 7.51
N LEU A 152 -14.91 -4.97 6.95
CA LEU A 152 -15.74 -5.97 7.65
C LEU A 152 -15.03 -6.55 8.86
N TRP A 153 -13.72 -6.76 8.79
CA TRP A 153 -12.92 -7.22 9.93
C TRP A 153 -12.96 -6.26 11.11
N ASP A 154 -12.82 -4.94 10.86
CA ASP A 154 -12.91 -3.92 11.91
C ASP A 154 -14.29 -3.96 12.57
N ARG A 155 -15.35 -4.03 11.76
CA ARG A 155 -16.74 -4.10 12.27
C ARG A 155 -16.97 -5.31 13.14
N PHE A 156 -16.56 -6.49 12.66
CA PHE A 156 -16.68 -7.74 13.40
C PHE A 156 -15.86 -7.71 14.70
N TYR A 157 -14.61 -7.26 14.62
CA TYR A 157 -13.73 -7.18 15.79
C TYR A 157 -14.29 -6.29 16.89
N PHE A 158 -14.75 -5.09 16.55
CA PHE A 158 -15.31 -4.17 17.54
C PHE A 158 -16.70 -4.59 18.04
N LEU A 159 -17.49 -5.28 17.20
CA LEU A 159 -18.75 -5.89 17.62
C LEU A 159 -18.50 -6.96 18.70
N VAL A 160 -17.57 -7.88 18.47
CA VAL A 160 -17.22 -8.95 19.43
C VAL A 160 -16.64 -8.39 20.73
N LYS A 161 -15.89 -7.28 20.65
CA LYS A 161 -15.36 -6.58 21.84
C LYS A 161 -16.39 -5.73 22.60
N GLY A 162 -17.62 -5.58 22.10
CA GLY A 162 -18.61 -4.69 22.69
C GLY A 162 -18.32 -3.20 22.52
N GLU A 163 -17.34 -2.84 21.65
CA GLU A 163 -16.94 -1.46 21.39
C GLU A 163 -17.78 -0.85 20.26
N PHE A 164 -19.09 -0.77 20.43
CA PHE A 164 -20.07 -0.39 19.40
C PHE A 164 -19.78 0.95 18.75
N LYS A 165 -19.25 1.93 19.49
CA LYS A 165 -18.87 3.25 18.97
C LYS A 165 -17.74 3.17 17.91
N LYS A 166 -16.94 2.10 17.92
CA LYS A 166 -15.82 1.90 16.99
C LYS A 166 -16.16 1.04 15.77
N ILE A 167 -17.35 0.43 15.70
CA ILE A 167 -17.76 -0.43 14.58
C ILE A 167 -17.64 0.28 13.23
N ALA A 168 -17.95 1.58 13.18
CA ALA A 168 -17.86 2.40 11.97
C ALA A 168 -16.72 3.42 12.01
N ARG A 169 -15.66 3.17 12.81
CA ARG A 169 -14.58 4.15 13.05
C ARG A 169 -13.93 4.67 11.77
N ARG A 170 -13.75 3.81 10.76
CA ARG A 170 -13.15 4.21 9.47
C ARG A 170 -14.09 5.06 8.62
N ASN A 171 -15.40 5.07 8.89
CA ASN A 171 -16.39 5.80 8.09
C ASN A 171 -16.48 7.29 8.48
N THR A 172 -15.40 8.00 8.23
CA THR A 172 -15.26 9.43 8.52
C THR A 172 -14.50 10.13 7.41
N ASN A 173 -14.65 11.45 7.31
CA ASN A 173 -13.83 12.31 6.44
C ASN A 173 -12.69 12.98 7.20
N GLN A 174 -12.63 12.79 8.53
CA GLN A 174 -11.55 13.28 9.39
C GLN A 174 -10.48 12.17 9.58
N PRO A 175 -9.23 12.54 9.86
CA PRO A 175 -8.21 11.53 10.15
C PRO A 175 -8.49 10.83 11.48
N ILE A 176 -8.20 9.55 11.51
CA ILE A 176 -8.15 8.76 12.74
C ILE A 176 -6.69 8.62 13.14
N LEU A 177 -6.40 8.86 14.39
CA LEU A 177 -5.05 8.67 14.92
C LEU A 177 -4.77 7.18 15.09
N ALA A 178 -3.97 6.62 14.19
CA ALA A 178 -3.49 5.24 14.30
C ALA A 178 -2.24 5.22 15.19
N ASN A 179 -2.19 4.29 16.13
CA ASN A 179 -1.00 4.10 16.98
C ASN A 179 -0.01 3.18 16.27
N LEU A 180 1.18 3.69 16.00
CA LEU A 180 2.32 2.93 15.49
C LEU A 180 3.44 3.00 16.51
N GLU A 181 3.62 1.95 17.31
CA GLU A 181 4.67 1.86 18.37
C GLU A 181 4.72 3.08 19.29
N GLY A 182 3.54 3.56 19.74
CA GLY A 182 3.42 4.72 20.65
C GLY A 182 3.29 6.07 19.95
N VAL A 183 3.54 6.15 18.65
CA VAL A 183 3.38 7.39 17.87
C VAL A 183 2.02 7.41 17.19
N GLN A 184 1.33 8.55 17.30
CA GLN A 184 0.02 8.77 16.68
C GLN A 184 0.17 9.28 15.24
N ILE A 185 -0.34 8.51 14.27
CA ILE A 185 -0.25 8.83 12.85
C ILE A 185 -1.65 9.17 12.32
N PRO A 186 -1.87 10.40 11.84
CA PRO A 186 -3.12 10.75 11.18
C PRO A 186 -3.34 9.86 9.96
N THR A 187 -4.46 9.13 9.96
CA THR A 187 -4.78 8.15 8.92
C THR A 187 -6.18 8.44 8.37
N TRP A 188 -6.26 8.67 7.06
CA TRP A 188 -7.52 8.83 6.34
C TRP A 188 -7.90 7.53 5.64
N TYR A 189 -9.19 7.30 5.48
CA TYR A 189 -9.72 6.13 4.78
C TYR A 189 -10.43 6.58 3.51
N TYR A 190 -10.19 5.87 2.40
CA TYR A 190 -10.67 6.27 1.08
C TYR A 190 -11.43 5.14 0.41
N ASN A 191 -12.70 5.35 0.08
CA ASN A 191 -13.43 4.37 -0.72
C ASN A 191 -12.92 4.34 -2.17
N PRO A 192 -12.97 3.18 -2.86
CA PRO A 192 -12.52 3.09 -4.25
C PRO A 192 -13.14 4.12 -5.19
N LYS A 193 -14.43 4.47 -5.00
CA LYS A 193 -15.11 5.48 -5.83
C LYS A 193 -14.47 6.86 -5.72
N GLU A 194 -14.04 7.26 -4.52
CA GLU A 194 -13.38 8.55 -4.28
C GLU A 194 -12.05 8.63 -5.04
N ILE A 195 -11.25 7.55 -4.99
CA ILE A 195 -9.96 7.48 -5.69
C ILE A 195 -10.14 7.46 -7.20
N ILE A 196 -11.12 6.70 -7.71
CA ILE A 196 -11.45 6.68 -9.14
C ILE A 196 -11.85 8.06 -9.64
N SER A 197 -12.71 8.77 -8.91
CA SER A 197 -13.13 10.12 -9.24
C SER A 197 -11.95 11.09 -9.28
N ASN A 198 -11.09 11.08 -8.24
CA ASN A 198 -9.94 11.96 -8.14
C ASN A 198 -8.88 11.71 -9.22
N ALA A 199 -8.75 10.47 -9.70
CA ALA A 199 -7.79 10.09 -10.73
C ALA A 199 -8.34 10.20 -12.16
N SER A 200 -9.65 10.40 -12.33
CA SER A 200 -10.36 10.26 -13.62
C SER A 200 -9.90 11.20 -14.73
N GLU A 201 -9.33 12.35 -14.39
CA GLU A 201 -8.81 13.31 -15.38
C GLU A 201 -7.60 12.73 -16.13
N LYS A 202 -6.66 12.14 -15.42
CA LYS A 202 -5.37 11.68 -15.98
C LYS A 202 -5.33 10.19 -16.27
N PHE A 203 -6.25 9.41 -15.69
CA PHE A 203 -6.18 7.97 -15.69
C PHE A 203 -7.49 7.28 -16.08
N LYS A 204 -7.37 6.09 -16.67
CA LYS A 204 -8.44 5.10 -16.78
C LYS A 204 -8.18 3.95 -15.83
N ILE A 205 -9.24 3.40 -15.24
CA ILE A 205 -9.14 2.23 -14.35
C ILE A 205 -8.86 0.97 -15.18
N VAL A 206 -7.91 0.15 -14.71
CA VAL A 206 -7.58 -1.16 -15.30
C VAL A 206 -8.16 -2.28 -14.45
N SER A 207 -7.98 -2.23 -13.13
CA SER A 207 -8.53 -3.22 -12.22
C SER A 207 -8.73 -2.66 -10.82
N LEU A 208 -9.65 -3.30 -10.07
CA LEU A 208 -9.92 -3.04 -8.67
C LEU A 208 -10.12 -4.38 -7.97
N ASN A 209 -9.30 -4.68 -6.97
CA ASN A 209 -9.24 -5.97 -6.32
C ASN A 209 -9.23 -5.82 -4.79
N PRO A 210 -10.01 -6.61 -4.04
CA PRO A 210 -9.95 -6.64 -2.59
C PRO A 210 -8.65 -7.31 -2.11
N ILE A 211 -8.15 -6.83 -0.97
CA ILE A 211 -7.01 -7.40 -0.25
C ILE A 211 -7.42 -7.51 1.22
N GLY A 212 -7.46 -8.72 1.75
CA GLY A 212 -7.84 -8.95 3.14
C GLY A 212 -9.35 -8.82 3.38
N ILE A 213 -10.17 -9.46 2.55
CA ILE A 213 -11.60 -9.66 2.84
C ILE A 213 -11.81 -10.85 3.79
N ILE A 214 -11.04 -11.93 3.60
CA ILE A 214 -11.00 -13.12 4.45
C ILE A 214 -9.68 -13.19 5.23
N ILE A 215 -8.55 -12.82 4.62
CA ILE A 215 -7.28 -12.66 5.32
C ILE A 215 -7.45 -11.51 6.34
N PRO A 216 -7.16 -11.76 7.63
CA PRO A 216 -7.38 -10.76 8.67
C PRO A 216 -6.44 -9.57 8.55
N PRO A 217 -6.77 -8.45 9.22
CA PRO A 217 -5.86 -7.30 9.40
C PRO A 217 -4.67 -7.64 10.30
N SER A 218 -3.57 -6.89 10.13
CA SER A 218 -2.30 -7.11 10.83
C SER A 218 -2.40 -7.03 12.37
N TYR A 219 -3.32 -6.25 12.93
CA TYR A 219 -3.53 -6.18 14.38
C TYR A 219 -4.04 -7.48 15.01
N LEU A 220 -4.49 -8.45 14.19
CA LEU A 220 -4.85 -9.80 14.60
C LEU A 220 -3.66 -10.79 14.53
N GLU A 221 -2.47 -10.35 14.13
CA GLU A 221 -1.27 -11.20 14.06
C GLU A 221 -1.01 -12.00 15.34
N PRO A 222 -1.13 -11.45 16.57
CA PRO A 222 -0.90 -12.22 17.78
C PRO A 222 -1.78 -13.47 17.87
N PHE A 223 -3.01 -13.42 17.34
CA PHE A 223 -3.91 -14.57 17.31
C PHE A 223 -3.54 -15.61 16.23
N PHE A 224 -2.94 -15.17 15.11
CA PHE A 224 -2.65 -16.04 13.96
C PHE A 224 -1.18 -16.51 13.89
N LYS A 225 -0.25 -15.93 14.66
CA LYS A 225 1.19 -16.19 14.62
C LYS A 225 1.55 -17.69 14.58
N ASN A 226 0.82 -18.54 15.31
CA ASN A 226 1.05 -19.98 15.38
C ASN A 226 0.01 -20.81 14.58
N LYS A 227 -0.83 -20.17 13.77
CA LYS A 227 -1.94 -20.82 13.05
C LYS A 227 -1.74 -20.77 11.54
N LYS A 228 -0.54 -21.09 11.07
CA LYS A 228 -0.17 -21.03 9.64
C LYS A 228 -1.10 -21.82 8.72
N ILE A 229 -1.58 -22.99 9.17
CA ILE A 229 -2.50 -23.83 8.38
C ILE A 229 -3.84 -23.10 8.19
N VAL A 230 -4.38 -22.52 9.27
CA VAL A 230 -5.62 -21.72 9.20
C VAL A 230 -5.43 -20.56 8.24
N LEU A 231 -4.32 -19.82 8.35
CA LEU A 231 -4.07 -18.68 7.49
C LEU A 231 -3.96 -19.08 6.01
N LYS A 232 -3.28 -20.18 5.70
CA LYS A 232 -3.22 -20.74 4.32
C LYS A 232 -4.62 -21.10 3.79
N PHE A 233 -5.49 -21.66 4.63
CA PHE A 233 -6.87 -21.91 4.26
C PHE A 233 -7.63 -20.62 3.97
N LEU A 234 -7.46 -19.57 4.80
CA LEU A 234 -8.05 -18.25 4.57
C LEU A 234 -7.52 -17.61 3.27
N GLU A 235 -6.22 -17.71 2.99
CA GLU A 235 -5.62 -17.27 1.72
C GLU A 235 -6.24 -17.99 0.50
N TRP A 236 -6.48 -19.29 0.62
CA TRP A 236 -7.13 -20.04 -0.44
C TRP A 236 -8.56 -19.57 -0.67
N LYS A 237 -9.35 -19.38 0.40
CA LYS A 237 -10.72 -18.83 0.32
C LYS A 237 -10.75 -17.39 -0.22
N GLU A 238 -9.77 -16.57 0.12
CA GLU A 238 -9.62 -15.19 -0.38
C GLU A 238 -9.63 -15.12 -1.92
N LYS A 239 -9.12 -16.15 -2.60
CA LYS A 239 -9.09 -16.20 -4.08
C LYS A 239 -10.49 -16.16 -4.70
N TRP A 240 -11.50 -16.66 -4.02
CA TRP A 240 -12.89 -16.70 -4.49
C TRP A 240 -13.58 -15.34 -4.41
N LEU A 241 -13.11 -14.46 -3.51
CA LEU A 241 -13.67 -13.12 -3.31
C LEU A 241 -12.88 -12.04 -4.07
N SER A 242 -12.48 -12.33 -5.31
CA SER A 242 -11.70 -11.40 -6.15
C SER A 242 -12.55 -10.34 -6.87
N ASN A 243 -13.88 -10.34 -6.70
CA ASN A 243 -14.75 -9.38 -7.36
C ASN A 243 -14.54 -7.97 -6.79
N LYS A 244 -14.50 -6.97 -7.67
CA LYS A 244 -14.34 -5.54 -7.33
C LYS A 244 -15.38 -5.02 -6.31
N PHE A 245 -16.54 -5.66 -6.21
CA PHE A 245 -17.57 -5.32 -5.23
C PHE A 245 -17.02 -5.38 -3.79
N TRP A 246 -16.17 -6.37 -3.48
CA TRP A 246 -15.60 -6.58 -2.16
C TRP A 246 -14.51 -5.55 -1.78
N ALA A 247 -13.95 -4.82 -2.73
CA ALA A 247 -12.87 -3.87 -2.50
C ALA A 247 -13.20 -2.79 -1.44
N LYS A 248 -14.45 -2.36 -1.36
CA LYS A 248 -14.89 -1.37 -0.37
C LYS A 248 -15.12 -1.94 1.04
N TYR A 249 -15.04 -3.26 1.20
CA TYR A 249 -15.29 -3.98 2.46
C TYR A 249 -14.07 -4.74 3.00
N ALA A 250 -13.01 -4.83 2.21
CA ALA A 250 -11.76 -5.48 2.60
C ALA A 250 -10.95 -4.62 3.57
N ASP A 251 -9.91 -5.18 4.15
CA ASP A 251 -8.96 -4.41 4.96
C ASP A 251 -8.22 -3.38 4.11
N HIS A 252 -7.77 -3.81 2.93
CA HIS A 252 -7.21 -2.97 1.88
C HIS A 252 -7.84 -3.29 0.52
N TYR A 253 -7.58 -2.43 -0.46
CA TYR A 253 -7.84 -2.74 -1.86
C TYR A 253 -6.68 -2.29 -2.74
N LEU A 254 -6.42 -3.07 -3.78
CA LEU A 254 -5.48 -2.72 -4.85
C LEU A 254 -6.26 -2.13 -6.02
N ILE A 255 -5.95 -0.90 -6.38
CA ILE A 255 -6.47 -0.26 -7.58
C ILE A 255 -5.35 -0.04 -8.59
N VAL A 256 -5.60 -0.39 -9.84
CA VAL A 256 -4.65 -0.21 -10.95
C VAL A 256 -5.22 0.76 -11.95
N PHE A 257 -4.45 1.77 -12.26
CA PHE A 257 -4.73 2.77 -13.26
C PHE A 257 -3.75 2.66 -14.44
N GLN A 258 -4.18 3.14 -15.60
CA GLN A 258 -3.33 3.41 -16.75
C GLN A 258 -3.48 4.88 -17.14
N LYS A 259 -2.36 5.53 -17.41
CA LYS A 259 -2.33 6.89 -17.96
C LYS A 259 -3.10 6.95 -19.27
N LYS A 260 -3.92 7.99 -19.43
CA LYS A 260 -4.64 8.31 -20.66
C LYS A 260 -3.70 8.82 -21.76
#